data_b286f8b6ab9818922db4d27eb6b50244
#
_entry.id   b286f8b6ab9818922db4d27eb6b50244
#
_cell.length_a   1.000
_cell.length_b   1.000
_cell.length_c   1.000
_cell.angle_alpha   90.00
_cell.angle_beta   90.00
_cell.angle_gamma   90.00
#
_symmetry.space_group_name_H-M   'P 1'
#
loop_
_entity.id
_entity.type
_entity.pdbx_description
1 polymer ?
#
loop_
_entity_poly.entity_id
_entity_poly.type
_entity_poly.pdbx_seq_one_letter_code
_entity_poly.pdbx_strand_id
1 'polypeptide(L)'
;DARQKIGNIAAEAVRKIGYRSAGTIEFLYENGEFYFIEMNTRLQVEHPVTEMTTGIDLVREQIQLASGAPLSFTQEDVRFSGHAIECRVTAENVETFAPSPGRIGTYHVPGGMSVRVDSALYAGYTVPPTYDSLIAKLVVHGRNRNECMMRLRRALEEFVIDGIDTTI
;
A
#
# COMPACT_ATOMS: atom_id res chain seq x y z
N ASP A 1 -16.75 15.39 13.12
CA ASP A 1 -16.69 14.25 12.20
C ASP A 1 -15.76 13.21 12.81
N ALA A 2 -16.15 11.92 12.74
CA ALA A 2 -15.42 10.79 13.34
C ALA A 2 -13.96 10.72 12.88
N ARG A 3 -13.70 10.97 11.59
CA ARG A 3 -12.35 11.00 11.03
C ARG A 3 -11.46 12.06 11.68
N GLN A 4 -11.98 13.25 11.90
CA GLN A 4 -11.22 14.32 12.55
C GLN A 4 -10.96 14.00 14.03
N LYS A 5 -11.96 13.44 14.74
CA LYS A 5 -11.83 13.01 16.13
C LYS A 5 -10.67 12.02 16.28
N ILE A 6 -10.68 10.92 15.50
CA ILE A 6 -9.64 9.90 15.64
C ILE A 6 -8.28 10.37 15.15
N GLY A 7 -8.21 11.16 14.08
CA GLY A 7 -6.97 11.73 13.59
C GLY A 7 -6.28 12.61 14.63
N ASN A 8 -7.03 13.44 15.33
CA ASN A 8 -6.50 14.30 16.40
C ASN A 8 -6.00 13.47 17.60
N ILE A 9 -6.75 12.43 17.99
CA ILE A 9 -6.35 11.52 19.08
C ILE A 9 -5.04 10.82 18.73
N ALA A 10 -4.95 10.26 17.52
CA ALA A 10 -3.75 9.58 17.04
C ALA A 10 -2.53 10.52 17.00
N ALA A 11 -2.69 11.72 16.43
CA ALA A 11 -1.62 12.70 16.35
C ALA A 11 -1.14 13.15 17.73
N GLU A 12 -2.05 13.36 18.69
CA GLU A 12 -1.70 13.72 20.05
C GLU A 12 -0.96 12.59 20.79
N ALA A 13 -1.42 11.34 20.61
CA ALA A 13 -0.77 10.17 21.21
C ALA A 13 0.69 10.06 20.77
N VAL A 14 0.96 10.09 19.44
CA VAL A 14 2.33 9.97 18.91
C VAL A 14 3.21 11.16 19.32
N ARG A 15 2.64 12.36 19.44
CA ARG A 15 3.36 13.54 19.95
C ARG A 15 3.79 13.36 21.41
N LYS A 16 2.90 12.84 22.26
CA LYS A 16 3.20 12.61 23.70
C LYS A 16 4.32 11.61 23.93
N ILE A 17 4.40 10.55 23.08
CA ILE A 17 5.48 9.57 23.18
C ILE A 17 6.75 9.98 22.43
N GLY A 18 6.73 11.11 21.74
CA GLY A 18 7.88 11.60 20.97
C GLY A 18 8.22 10.73 19.75
N TYR A 19 7.23 10.01 19.19
CA TYR A 19 7.45 9.15 18.03
C TYR A 19 7.85 9.97 16.80
N ARG A 20 8.85 9.46 16.08
CA ARG A 20 9.37 10.07 14.85
C ARG A 20 9.41 8.99 13.77
N SER A 21 8.88 9.23 12.64
CA SER A 21 8.80 8.43 11.43
C SER A 21 7.34 8.19 11.00
N ALA A 22 7.14 7.42 9.94
CA ALA A 22 5.82 6.96 9.53
C ALA A 22 5.32 5.84 10.43
N GLY A 23 4.02 5.79 10.67
CA GLY A 23 3.37 4.75 11.45
C GLY A 23 1.87 4.76 11.23
N THR A 24 1.22 3.70 11.65
CA THR A 24 -0.22 3.54 11.58
C THR A 24 -0.75 3.08 12.92
N ILE A 25 -1.82 3.71 13.39
CA ILE A 25 -2.53 3.29 14.61
C ILE A 25 -3.84 2.63 14.17
N GLU A 26 -4.10 1.46 14.71
CA GLU A 26 -5.30 0.69 14.43
C GLU A 26 -6.30 0.78 15.57
N PHE A 27 -7.57 0.95 15.22
CA PHE A 27 -8.68 1.07 16.16
C PHE A 27 -9.85 0.19 15.74
N LEU A 28 -10.52 -0.41 16.71
CA LEU A 28 -11.91 -0.84 16.52
C LEU A 28 -12.83 0.38 16.63
N TYR A 29 -13.90 0.38 15.83
CA TYR A 29 -14.92 1.41 15.88
C TYR A 29 -16.29 0.76 16.11
N GLU A 30 -16.94 1.13 17.21
CA GLU A 30 -18.26 0.63 17.56
C GLU A 30 -19.08 1.75 18.25
N ASN A 31 -20.31 1.92 17.82
CA ASN A 31 -21.28 2.84 18.43
C ASN A 31 -20.76 4.29 18.63
N GLY A 32 -19.93 4.78 17.72
CA GLY A 32 -19.36 6.14 17.77
C GLY A 32 -18.06 6.24 18.58
N GLU A 33 -17.60 5.16 19.20
CA GLU A 33 -16.38 5.10 20.00
C GLU A 33 -15.25 4.37 19.28
N PHE A 34 -14.01 4.79 19.57
CA PHE A 34 -12.78 4.19 19.05
C PHE A 34 -12.02 3.50 20.17
N TYR A 35 -11.64 2.24 19.93
CA TYR A 35 -10.88 1.41 20.85
C TYR A 35 -9.52 1.11 20.23
N PHE A 36 -8.43 1.53 20.90
CA PHE A 36 -7.07 1.28 20.44
C PHE A 36 -6.77 -0.21 20.39
N ILE A 37 -6.17 -0.67 19.30
CA ILE A 37 -5.68 -2.05 19.16
C ILE A 37 -4.15 -2.05 19.24
N GLU A 38 -3.50 -1.43 18.26
CA GLU A 38 -2.04 -1.43 18.17
C GLU A 38 -1.51 -0.23 17.37
N MET A 39 -0.21 -0.03 17.44
CA MET A 39 0.53 0.88 16.58
C MET A 39 1.60 0.11 15.80
N ASN A 40 1.53 0.19 14.50
CA ASN A 40 2.58 -0.27 13.60
C ASN A 40 3.61 0.84 13.40
N THR A 41 4.80 0.69 13.98
CA THR A 41 5.88 1.68 13.92
C THR A 41 6.73 1.56 12.65
N ARG A 42 6.09 1.36 11.53
CA ARG A 42 6.66 1.16 10.20
C ARG A 42 5.67 1.58 9.13
N LEU A 43 6.12 1.62 7.87
CA LEU A 43 5.19 1.64 6.73
C LEU A 43 4.40 0.33 6.66
N GLN A 44 3.16 0.43 6.28
CA GLN A 44 2.32 -0.73 5.94
C GLN A 44 2.41 -1.05 4.44
N VAL A 45 1.98 -2.25 4.08
CA VAL A 45 1.99 -2.71 2.68
C VAL A 45 1.22 -1.73 1.79
N GLU A 46 0.07 -1.24 2.29
CA GLU A 46 -0.88 -0.38 1.59
C GLU A 46 -0.54 1.12 1.59
N HIS A 47 0.64 1.54 2.06
CA HIS A 47 1.04 2.95 2.01
C HIS A 47 0.95 3.61 0.61
N PRO A 48 1.11 2.87 -0.51
CA PRO A 48 0.97 3.45 -1.84
C PRO A 48 -0.39 4.10 -2.13
N VAL A 49 -1.47 3.66 -1.48
CA VAL A 49 -2.78 4.30 -1.59
C VAL A 49 -2.74 5.75 -1.08
N THR A 50 -2.05 5.98 0.03
CA THR A 50 -1.83 7.33 0.56
C THR A 50 -0.94 8.15 -0.38
N GLU A 51 0.15 7.58 -0.86
CA GLU A 51 1.06 8.25 -1.81
C GLU A 51 0.33 8.68 -3.09
N MET A 52 -0.48 7.78 -3.67
CA MET A 52 -1.22 8.06 -4.90
C MET A 52 -2.29 9.13 -4.73
N THR A 53 -2.87 9.26 -3.53
CA THR A 53 -3.92 10.26 -3.26
C THR A 53 -3.40 11.59 -2.76
N THR A 54 -2.18 11.64 -2.21
CA THR A 54 -1.59 12.86 -1.64
C THR A 54 -0.42 13.42 -2.45
N GLY A 55 0.22 12.59 -3.28
CA GLY A 55 1.45 12.95 -3.98
C GLY A 55 2.70 12.99 -3.08
N ILE A 56 2.62 12.48 -1.84
CA ILE A 56 3.72 12.46 -0.88
C ILE A 56 4.42 11.11 -0.96
N ASP A 57 5.74 11.10 -1.17
CA ASP A 57 6.58 9.92 -1.12
C ASP A 57 6.96 9.62 0.35
N LEU A 58 6.24 8.68 0.97
CA LEU A 58 6.40 8.33 2.38
C LEU A 58 7.75 7.68 2.69
N VAL A 59 8.30 6.90 1.77
CA VAL A 59 9.60 6.26 1.93
C VAL A 59 10.71 7.31 1.93
N ARG A 60 10.63 8.27 1.02
CA ARG A 60 11.57 9.40 0.97
C ARG A 60 11.51 10.21 2.26
N GLU A 61 10.33 10.53 2.74
CA GLU A 61 10.16 11.27 4.00
C GLU A 61 10.74 10.51 5.19
N GLN A 62 10.57 9.19 5.26
CA GLN A 62 11.20 8.38 6.31
C GLN A 62 12.73 8.48 6.28
N ILE A 63 13.33 8.41 5.09
CA ILE A 63 14.79 8.52 4.93
C ILE A 63 15.27 9.91 5.37
N GLN A 64 14.57 10.96 4.97
CA GLN A 64 14.89 12.33 5.36
C GLN A 64 14.79 12.53 6.88
N LEU A 65 13.71 12.05 7.50
CA LEU A 65 13.55 12.10 8.95
C LEU A 65 14.65 11.34 9.70
N ALA A 66 15.05 10.17 9.17
CA ALA A 66 16.14 9.37 9.74
C ALA A 66 17.50 10.07 9.63
N SER A 67 17.72 10.90 8.61
CA SER A 67 18.91 11.73 8.48
C SER A 67 18.91 12.96 9.39
N GLY A 68 17.84 13.20 10.16
CA GLY A 68 17.67 14.35 11.03
C GLY A 68 17.01 15.57 10.39
N ALA A 69 16.64 15.50 9.11
CA ALA A 69 15.92 16.56 8.43
C ALA A 69 14.47 16.69 8.97
N PRO A 70 13.86 17.87 8.92
CA PRO A 70 12.42 18.02 9.19
C PRO A 70 11.58 17.44 8.04
N LEU A 71 10.28 17.26 8.26
CA LEU A 71 9.33 16.97 7.16
C LEU A 71 9.41 18.08 6.10
N SER A 72 9.26 17.68 4.84
CA SER A 72 9.30 18.60 3.70
C SER A 72 7.98 19.36 3.50
N PHE A 73 6.95 19.07 4.29
CA PHE A 73 5.61 19.64 4.21
C PHE A 73 5.00 19.77 5.62
N THR A 74 3.93 20.56 5.72
CA THR A 74 3.09 20.67 6.92
C THR A 74 1.79 19.88 6.73
N GLN A 75 1.03 19.68 7.82
CA GLN A 75 -0.30 19.06 7.72
C GLN A 75 -1.26 19.82 6.80
N GLU A 76 -1.10 21.14 6.73
CA GLU A 76 -1.93 22.02 5.89
C GLU A 76 -1.63 21.89 4.40
N ASP A 77 -0.47 21.38 4.03
CA ASP A 77 -0.09 21.13 2.65
C ASP A 77 -0.67 19.83 2.11
N VAL A 78 -1.07 18.91 3.01
CA VAL A 78 -1.62 17.62 2.62
C VAL A 78 -3.01 17.79 1.99
N ARG A 79 -3.12 17.42 0.71
CA ARG A 79 -4.36 17.43 -0.06
C ARG A 79 -4.67 16.04 -0.60
N PHE A 80 -5.87 15.56 -0.34
CA PHE A 80 -6.34 14.34 -0.96
C PHE A 80 -6.95 14.65 -2.33
N SER A 81 -6.51 13.93 -3.35
CA SER A 81 -7.01 14.04 -4.71
C SER A 81 -7.44 12.69 -5.24
N GLY A 82 -8.65 12.62 -5.74
CA GLY A 82 -9.18 11.43 -6.38
C GLY A 82 -9.40 10.24 -5.42
N HIS A 83 -9.18 9.05 -5.95
CA HIS A 83 -9.37 7.77 -5.28
C HIS A 83 -8.26 6.81 -5.72
N ALA A 84 -7.76 5.98 -4.82
CA ALA A 84 -6.78 4.95 -5.15
C ALA A 84 -7.24 3.58 -4.62
N ILE A 85 -6.85 2.53 -5.33
CA ILE A 85 -7.08 1.14 -4.93
C ILE A 85 -5.77 0.38 -5.13
N GLU A 86 -5.38 -0.39 -4.12
CA GLU A 86 -4.28 -1.33 -4.19
C GLU A 86 -4.81 -2.77 -4.20
N CYS A 87 -4.27 -3.59 -5.11
CA CYS A 87 -4.40 -5.04 -5.09
C CYS A 87 -3.06 -5.65 -4.73
N ARG A 88 -3.03 -6.49 -3.72
CA ARG A 88 -1.90 -7.36 -3.42
C ARG A 88 -1.94 -8.55 -4.36
N VAL A 89 -0.85 -8.79 -5.05
CA VAL A 89 -0.65 -9.97 -5.89
C VAL A 89 0.24 -10.94 -5.13
N THR A 90 -0.29 -12.13 -4.86
CA THR A 90 0.40 -13.16 -4.09
C THR A 90 0.69 -14.38 -4.94
N ALA A 91 1.81 -15.06 -4.65
CA ALA A 91 2.20 -16.34 -5.24
C ALA A 91 1.46 -17.46 -4.50
N GLU A 92 0.18 -17.62 -4.82
CA GLU A 92 -0.73 -18.55 -4.16
C GLU A 92 -1.72 -19.11 -5.15
N ASN A 93 -2.11 -20.36 -4.93
CA ASN A 93 -3.22 -20.98 -5.64
C ASN A 93 -4.55 -20.37 -5.15
N VAL A 94 -5.39 -19.89 -6.08
CA VAL A 94 -6.62 -19.14 -5.75
C VAL A 94 -7.72 -19.98 -5.10
N GLU A 95 -7.67 -21.30 -5.24
CA GLU A 95 -8.68 -22.21 -4.67
C GLU A 95 -8.28 -22.73 -3.30
N THR A 96 -7.00 -23.07 -3.14
CA THR A 96 -6.48 -23.72 -1.93
C THR A 96 -5.76 -22.75 -0.98
N PHE A 97 -5.41 -21.54 -1.47
CA PHE A 97 -4.56 -20.56 -0.80
C PHE A 97 -3.17 -21.11 -0.42
N ALA A 98 -2.76 -22.22 -1.03
CA ALA A 98 -1.43 -22.77 -0.82
C ALA A 98 -0.37 -21.87 -1.50
N PRO A 99 0.75 -21.58 -0.83
CA PRO A 99 1.86 -20.87 -1.45
C PRO A 99 2.37 -21.59 -2.71
N SER A 100 2.67 -20.83 -3.74
CA SER A 100 3.19 -21.31 -5.02
C SER A 100 4.57 -20.73 -5.31
N PRO A 101 5.62 -21.15 -4.58
CA PRO A 101 6.98 -20.74 -4.88
C PRO A 101 7.44 -21.37 -6.20
N GLY A 102 8.34 -20.69 -6.91
CA GLY A 102 8.84 -21.22 -8.17
C GLY A 102 9.49 -20.16 -9.04
N ARG A 103 9.89 -20.57 -10.24
CA ARG A 103 10.57 -19.70 -11.19
C ARG A 103 9.55 -19.01 -12.09
N ILE A 104 9.63 -17.67 -12.13
CA ILE A 104 8.85 -16.84 -13.05
C ILE A 104 9.34 -17.07 -14.48
N GLY A 105 8.44 -17.50 -15.35
CA GLY A 105 8.71 -17.63 -16.78
C GLY A 105 8.53 -16.29 -17.49
N THR A 106 7.29 -15.86 -17.63
CA THR A 106 6.92 -14.57 -18.22
C THR A 106 6.55 -13.58 -17.12
N TYR A 107 7.00 -12.34 -17.26
CA TYR A 107 6.62 -11.25 -16.39
C TYR A 107 6.32 -10.01 -17.23
N HIS A 108 5.05 -9.62 -17.29
CA HIS A 108 4.60 -8.43 -17.99
C HIS A 108 3.69 -7.61 -17.08
N VAL A 109 4.12 -6.40 -16.76
CA VAL A 109 3.36 -5.48 -15.87
C VAL A 109 2.45 -4.57 -16.69
N PRO A 110 1.24 -4.29 -16.19
CA PRO A 110 0.36 -3.31 -16.80
C PRO A 110 0.98 -1.92 -16.74
N GLY A 111 0.66 -1.11 -17.73
CA GLY A 111 1.14 0.27 -17.82
C GLY A 111 0.04 1.28 -18.00
N GLY A 112 0.44 2.52 -18.27
CA GLY A 112 -0.44 3.62 -18.57
C GLY A 112 -0.65 4.60 -17.41
N MET A 113 -1.44 5.64 -17.69
CA MET A 113 -1.68 6.73 -16.75
C MET A 113 -2.29 6.25 -15.44
N SER A 114 -1.69 6.63 -14.32
CA SER A 114 -2.17 6.30 -12.97
C SER A 114 -2.26 4.79 -12.67
N VAL A 115 -1.37 4.01 -13.28
CA VAL A 115 -1.09 2.61 -12.94
C VAL A 115 0.32 2.53 -12.40
N ARG A 116 0.48 1.93 -11.22
CA ARG A 116 1.77 1.71 -10.54
C ARG A 116 1.86 0.24 -10.14
N VAL A 117 3.02 -0.36 -10.36
CA VAL A 117 3.32 -1.70 -9.87
C VAL A 117 4.58 -1.64 -9.03
N ASP A 118 4.47 -2.00 -7.76
CA ASP A 118 5.61 -2.16 -6.85
C ASP A 118 5.93 -3.64 -6.74
N SER A 119 7.08 -4.06 -7.25
CA SER A 119 7.51 -5.45 -7.25
C SER A 119 9.03 -5.56 -7.39
N ALA A 120 9.59 -6.64 -6.87
CA ALA A 120 10.98 -7.04 -7.11
C ALA A 120 11.10 -8.12 -8.20
N LEU A 121 9.99 -8.54 -8.82
CA LEU A 121 9.96 -9.60 -9.82
C LEU A 121 10.54 -9.16 -11.17
N TYR A 122 11.08 -10.13 -11.86
CA TYR A 122 11.47 -10.08 -13.27
C TYR A 122 11.42 -11.47 -13.88
N ALA A 123 11.40 -11.59 -15.20
CA ALA A 123 11.43 -12.87 -15.88
C ALA A 123 12.72 -13.65 -15.50
N GLY A 124 12.55 -14.88 -15.00
CA GLY A 124 13.62 -15.71 -14.47
C GLY A 124 13.87 -15.60 -12.97
N TYR A 125 13.21 -14.67 -12.25
CA TYR A 125 13.26 -14.61 -10.80
C TYR A 125 12.68 -15.88 -10.17
N THR A 126 13.24 -16.32 -9.05
CA THR A 126 12.69 -17.46 -8.29
C THR A 126 12.05 -16.95 -7.00
N VAL A 127 10.76 -17.12 -6.87
CA VAL A 127 10.02 -16.82 -5.64
C VAL A 127 10.40 -17.87 -4.59
N PRO A 128 11.03 -17.45 -3.47
CA PRO A 128 11.48 -18.38 -2.46
C PRO A 128 10.30 -18.87 -1.57
N PRO A 129 10.36 -20.11 -1.06
CA PRO A 129 9.31 -20.65 -0.18
C PRO A 129 9.40 -20.17 1.27
N THR A 130 10.40 -19.36 1.64
CA THR A 130 10.74 -19.00 3.01
C THR A 130 10.23 -17.62 3.44
N TYR A 131 9.66 -16.86 2.52
CA TYR A 131 9.08 -15.54 2.77
C TYR A 131 7.57 -15.55 2.54
N ASP A 132 6.93 -14.44 2.91
CA ASP A 132 5.52 -14.17 2.58
C ASP A 132 5.29 -14.28 1.07
N SER A 133 4.09 -14.71 0.69
CA SER A 133 3.68 -14.92 -0.70
C SER A 133 3.48 -13.63 -1.50
N LEU A 134 3.51 -12.45 -0.88
CA LEU A 134 3.33 -11.17 -1.56
C LEU A 134 4.47 -10.92 -2.56
N ILE A 135 4.14 -10.83 -3.84
CA ILE A 135 5.11 -10.68 -4.93
C ILE A 135 4.97 -9.37 -5.70
N ALA A 136 3.80 -8.75 -5.66
CA ALA A 136 3.60 -7.43 -6.26
C ALA A 136 2.43 -6.69 -5.60
N LYS A 137 2.43 -5.36 -5.75
CA LYS A 137 1.29 -4.49 -5.44
C LYS A 137 0.91 -3.76 -6.72
N LEU A 138 -0.30 -3.98 -7.20
CA LEU A 138 -0.88 -3.20 -8.28
C LEU A 138 -1.70 -2.08 -7.68
N VAL A 139 -1.32 -0.85 -7.96
CA VAL A 139 -1.98 0.35 -7.42
C VAL A 139 -2.51 1.20 -8.57
N VAL A 140 -3.76 1.59 -8.50
CA VAL A 140 -4.39 2.47 -9.48
C VAL A 140 -4.96 3.70 -8.82
N HIS A 141 -4.98 4.81 -9.55
CA HIS A 141 -5.59 6.06 -9.13
C HIS A 141 -6.59 6.54 -10.17
N GLY A 142 -7.65 7.20 -9.74
CA GLY A 142 -8.66 7.81 -10.60
C GLY A 142 -9.34 8.98 -9.91
N ARG A 143 -10.14 9.75 -10.66
CA ARG A 143 -10.90 10.88 -10.11
C ARG A 143 -11.94 10.45 -9.07
N ASN A 144 -12.41 9.20 -9.16
CA ASN A 144 -13.39 8.61 -8.27
C ASN A 144 -13.23 7.08 -8.24
N ARG A 145 -13.99 6.41 -7.35
CA ARG A 145 -13.93 4.95 -7.20
C ARG A 145 -14.28 4.19 -8.48
N ASN A 146 -15.27 4.63 -9.24
CA ASN A 146 -15.68 3.94 -10.48
C ASN A 146 -14.55 3.95 -11.51
N GLU A 147 -13.88 5.08 -11.69
CA GLU A 147 -12.72 5.18 -12.59
C GLU A 147 -11.56 4.30 -12.12
N CYS A 148 -11.29 4.24 -10.82
CA CYS A 148 -10.31 3.31 -10.26
C CYS A 148 -10.67 1.86 -10.57
N MET A 149 -11.93 1.46 -10.36
CA MET A 149 -12.38 0.09 -10.62
C MET A 149 -12.24 -0.31 -12.09
N MET A 150 -12.58 0.59 -13.04
CA MET A 150 -12.38 0.33 -14.46
C MET A 150 -10.90 0.17 -14.80
N ARG A 151 -10.05 1.06 -14.26
CA ARG A 151 -8.60 1.02 -14.47
C ARG A 151 -7.96 -0.21 -13.86
N LEU A 152 -8.40 -0.60 -12.66
CA LEU A 152 -7.92 -1.80 -11.98
C LEU A 152 -8.25 -3.06 -12.78
N ARG A 153 -9.49 -3.19 -13.26
CA ARG A 153 -9.90 -4.33 -14.09
C ARG A 153 -9.02 -4.47 -15.33
N ARG A 154 -8.85 -3.38 -16.09
CA ARG A 154 -7.96 -3.37 -17.26
C ARG A 154 -6.53 -3.77 -16.89
N ALA A 155 -6.00 -3.20 -15.80
CA ALA A 155 -4.63 -3.47 -15.37
C ALA A 155 -4.43 -4.93 -14.94
N LEU A 156 -5.41 -5.54 -14.27
CA LEU A 156 -5.37 -6.97 -13.92
C LEU A 156 -5.41 -7.86 -15.16
N GLU A 157 -6.22 -7.52 -16.17
CA GLU A 157 -6.31 -8.24 -17.45
C GLU A 157 -5.00 -8.17 -18.26
N GLU A 158 -4.22 -7.11 -18.09
CA GLU A 158 -2.92 -6.93 -18.75
C GLU A 158 -1.75 -7.55 -17.97
N PHE A 159 -1.91 -7.81 -16.67
CA PHE A 159 -0.83 -8.30 -15.83
C PHE A 159 -0.59 -9.80 -16.05
N VAL A 160 0.58 -10.15 -16.58
CA VAL A 160 0.93 -11.55 -16.86
C VAL A 160 2.10 -11.98 -15.98
N ILE A 161 1.87 -12.99 -15.17
CA ILE A 161 2.90 -13.70 -14.39
C ILE A 161 2.71 -15.20 -14.67
N ASP A 162 3.72 -15.82 -15.29
CA ASP A 162 3.69 -17.22 -15.66
C ASP A 162 4.79 -18.01 -14.96
N GLY A 163 4.56 -19.33 -14.77
CA GLY A 163 5.49 -20.23 -14.10
C GLY A 163 5.14 -20.57 -12.65
N ILE A 164 4.23 -19.83 -12.04
CA ILE A 164 3.68 -20.07 -10.69
C ILE A 164 2.19 -19.73 -10.66
N ASP A 165 1.47 -20.23 -9.65
CA ASP A 165 0.11 -19.77 -9.38
C ASP A 165 0.14 -18.39 -8.72
N THR A 166 -0.80 -17.53 -9.10
CA THR A 166 -0.96 -16.19 -8.52
C THR A 166 -2.43 -15.86 -8.30
N THR A 167 -2.69 -14.81 -7.51
CA THR A 167 -4.04 -14.29 -7.26
C THR A 167 -4.57 -13.35 -8.37
N ILE A 168 -3.93 -13.32 -9.53
CA ILE A 168 -4.41 -12.60 -10.73
C ILE A 168 -5.34 -13.48 -11.53
#